data_10a89198e5253dd45db55edcf0464e10
#
_entry.id   10a89198e5253dd45db55edcf0464e10
#
_cell.length_a   1.000
_cell.length_b   1.000
_cell.length_c   1.000
_cell.angle_alpha   90.00
_cell.angle_beta   90.00
_cell.angle_gamma   90.00
#
_symmetry.space_group_name_H-M   'P 1'
#
loop_
_entity.id
_entity.type
_entity.pdbx_description
1 polymer ?
#
loop_
_entity_poly.entity_id
_entity_poly.type
_entity_poly.pdbx_seq_one_letter_code
_entity_poly.pdbx_strand_id
1 'polypeptide(L)'
;MTFSNFTPSPRPQNFGQAAQETQMGENNSGQGPNTPVPDIVARNFNWGAFLLSWIWGLGNKTYITLIIFATILVAWIPIVGWLISLGLCIWFGTKGNEWAWQNKRFESIEHFHEYQKKWAIAGTVLYLVSIIIGIDRKSVV
;
A
#
# COMPACT_ATOMS: atom_id res chain seq x y z
N MET A 1 -40.87 -28.20 -21.57
CA MET A 1 -40.10 -28.15 -20.30
C MET A 1 -38.62 -28.09 -20.66
N THR A 2 -38.04 -26.92 -20.59
CA THR A 2 -36.60 -26.71 -20.79
C THR A 2 -35.93 -26.89 -19.42
N PHE A 3 -35.20 -27.98 -19.24
CA PHE A 3 -34.31 -28.14 -18.13
C PHE A 3 -33.16 -27.14 -18.29
N SER A 4 -33.11 -26.11 -17.48
CA SER A 4 -31.98 -25.21 -17.45
C SER A 4 -30.75 -26.05 -17.03
N ASN A 5 -29.73 -26.05 -17.87
CA ASN A 5 -28.43 -26.65 -17.56
C ASN A 5 -27.80 -25.91 -16.37
N PHE A 6 -28.10 -26.42 -15.18
CA PHE A 6 -27.37 -26.03 -13.99
C PHE A 6 -25.99 -26.68 -14.08
N THR A 7 -25.00 -25.92 -14.58
CA THR A 7 -23.61 -26.29 -14.44
C THR A 7 -23.21 -25.98 -12.98
N PRO A 8 -22.97 -26.99 -12.14
CA PRO A 8 -22.47 -26.73 -10.80
C PRO A 8 -21.12 -26.05 -10.89
N SER A 9 -20.97 -24.92 -10.21
CA SER A 9 -19.67 -24.29 -10.04
C SER A 9 -18.65 -25.28 -9.50
N PRO A 10 -17.40 -25.29 -10.00
CA PRO A 10 -16.39 -26.20 -9.51
C PRO A 10 -16.23 -26.00 -7.99
N ARG A 11 -16.31 -27.10 -7.22
CA ARG A 11 -16.08 -27.07 -5.78
C ARG A 11 -14.65 -26.57 -5.52
N PRO A 12 -14.47 -25.62 -4.61
CA PRO A 12 -13.13 -25.21 -4.22
C PRO A 12 -12.39 -26.44 -3.65
N GLN A 13 -11.19 -26.67 -4.18
CA GLN A 13 -10.41 -27.89 -3.89
C GLN A 13 -9.73 -27.85 -2.51
N ASN A 14 -9.75 -26.71 -1.82
CA ASN A 14 -9.15 -26.53 -0.50
C ASN A 14 -10.02 -25.64 0.39
N PHE A 15 -10.21 -26.03 1.65
CA PHE A 15 -10.90 -25.20 2.64
C PHE A 15 -10.30 -23.80 2.81
N GLY A 16 -8.99 -23.65 2.61
CA GLY A 16 -8.31 -22.36 2.61
C GLY A 16 -8.71 -21.46 1.44
N GLN A 17 -8.90 -22.03 0.24
CA GLN A 17 -9.36 -21.28 -0.93
C GLN A 17 -10.85 -20.89 -0.78
N ALA A 18 -11.68 -21.78 -0.27
CA ALA A 18 -13.09 -21.46 -0.01
C ALA A 18 -13.26 -20.34 1.03
N ALA A 19 -12.44 -20.35 2.09
CA ALA A 19 -12.44 -19.28 3.08
C ALA A 19 -11.93 -17.95 2.51
N GLN A 20 -10.96 -17.98 1.60
CA GLN A 20 -10.48 -16.81 0.88
C GLN A 20 -11.53 -16.30 -0.12
N GLU A 21 -12.19 -17.18 -0.86
CA GLU A 21 -13.26 -16.81 -1.80
C GLU A 21 -14.49 -16.24 -1.07
N THR A 22 -14.81 -16.74 0.12
CA THR A 22 -15.91 -16.22 0.95
C THR A 22 -15.57 -14.86 1.57
N GLN A 23 -14.29 -14.57 1.84
CA GLN A 23 -13.84 -13.26 2.30
C GLN A 23 -13.54 -12.29 1.13
N MET A 24 -13.37 -12.83 -0.05
CA MET A 24 -12.97 -12.06 -1.23
C MET A 24 -14.12 -11.46 -1.98
N GLY A 25 -15.37 -11.58 -1.64
CA GLY A 25 -16.43 -10.91 -2.36
C GLY A 25 -16.00 -10.44 -3.78
N GLU A 26 -16.82 -9.95 -4.57
CA GLU A 26 -16.44 -9.34 -5.85
C GLU A 26 -15.27 -8.35 -5.67
N ASN A 27 -14.25 -8.43 -6.52
CA ASN A 27 -13.10 -7.50 -6.47
C ASN A 27 -13.56 -6.05 -6.63
N ASN A 28 -13.60 -5.34 -5.52
CA ASN A 28 -14.08 -3.96 -5.42
C ASN A 28 -12.95 -2.90 -5.40
N SER A 29 -11.72 -3.28 -5.77
CA SER A 29 -10.61 -2.33 -5.79
C SER A 29 -10.86 -1.17 -6.77
N GLY A 30 -10.42 0.02 -6.40
CA GLY A 30 -10.54 1.22 -7.22
C GLY A 30 -11.94 1.87 -7.25
N GLN A 31 -12.85 1.46 -6.38
CA GLN A 31 -14.23 1.99 -6.35
C GLN A 31 -14.40 3.22 -5.43
N GLY A 32 -13.33 3.68 -4.81
CA GLY A 32 -13.35 4.92 -4.03
C GLY A 32 -13.28 4.74 -2.51
N PRO A 33 -13.28 5.85 -1.76
CA PRO A 33 -12.93 5.86 -0.33
C PRO A 33 -13.96 5.17 0.59
N ASN A 34 -15.16 4.97 0.14
CA ASN A 34 -16.21 4.28 0.92
C ASN A 34 -16.27 2.77 0.66
N THR A 35 -15.36 2.26 -0.16
CA THR A 35 -15.31 0.84 -0.51
C THR A 35 -14.78 0.03 0.67
N PRO A 36 -15.49 -1.03 1.09
CA PRO A 36 -14.97 -1.96 2.08
C PRO A 36 -13.67 -2.60 1.59
N VAL A 37 -12.67 -2.62 2.45
CA VAL A 37 -11.35 -3.19 2.14
C VAL A 37 -11.26 -4.57 2.78
N PRO A 38 -10.89 -5.62 2.02
CA PRO A 38 -10.69 -6.95 2.60
C PRO A 38 -9.63 -6.93 3.72
N ASP A 39 -9.88 -7.63 4.80
CA ASP A 39 -8.96 -7.69 5.95
C ASP A 39 -7.55 -8.13 5.57
N ILE A 40 -7.45 -9.06 4.62
CA ILE A 40 -6.15 -9.54 4.12
C ILE A 40 -5.34 -8.45 3.42
N VAL A 41 -5.99 -7.45 2.85
CA VAL A 41 -5.36 -6.26 2.24
C VAL A 41 -4.98 -5.25 3.32
N ALA A 42 -5.91 -4.94 4.22
CA ALA A 42 -5.76 -3.89 5.22
C ALA A 42 -4.77 -4.23 6.35
N ARG A 43 -4.63 -5.52 6.68
CA ARG A 43 -3.93 -6.00 7.88
C ARG A 43 -2.44 -5.70 7.89
N ASN A 44 -1.78 -5.65 6.75
CA ASN A 44 -0.33 -5.55 6.65
C ASN A 44 0.13 -4.09 6.61
N PHE A 45 1.28 -3.82 7.22
CA PHE A 45 1.94 -2.51 7.13
C PHE A 45 2.50 -2.30 5.71
N ASN A 46 2.25 -1.13 5.14
CA ASN A 46 2.71 -0.79 3.80
C ASN A 46 4.08 -0.10 3.87
N TRP A 47 5.14 -0.88 3.75
CA TRP A 47 6.51 -0.39 3.75
C TRP A 47 6.81 0.56 2.59
N GLY A 48 6.18 0.35 1.42
CA GLY A 48 6.32 1.27 0.29
C GLY A 48 5.76 2.66 0.61
N ALA A 49 4.58 2.72 1.21
CA ALA A 49 3.97 3.98 1.63
C ALA A 49 4.78 4.68 2.74
N PHE A 50 5.34 3.92 3.66
CA PHE A 50 6.20 4.44 4.72
C PHE A 50 7.51 5.04 4.18
N LEU A 51 8.21 4.29 3.32
CA LEU A 51 9.55 4.67 2.83
C LEU A 51 9.51 5.70 1.70
N LEU A 52 8.55 5.59 0.80
CA LEU A 52 8.45 6.42 -0.40
C LEU A 52 7.32 7.45 -0.34
N SER A 53 6.51 7.43 0.71
CA SER A 53 5.45 8.41 1.01
C SER A 53 4.74 8.97 -0.22
N TRP A 54 5.10 10.17 -0.67
CA TRP A 54 4.45 10.86 -1.78
C TRP A 54 4.66 10.19 -3.14
N ILE A 55 5.85 9.59 -3.39
CA ILE A 55 6.15 8.85 -4.64
C ILE A 55 5.23 7.63 -4.74
N TRP A 56 5.14 6.88 -3.66
CA TRP A 56 4.22 5.76 -3.55
C TRP A 56 2.76 6.20 -3.75
N GLY A 57 2.39 7.34 -3.16
CA GLY A 57 1.04 7.90 -3.27
C GLY A 57 0.64 8.23 -4.69
N LEU A 58 1.55 8.80 -5.47
CA LEU A 58 1.31 9.06 -6.89
C LEU A 58 1.08 7.75 -7.67
N GLY A 59 1.91 6.73 -7.44
CA GLY A 59 1.78 5.42 -8.11
C GLY A 59 0.51 4.67 -7.73
N ASN A 60 -0.04 4.91 -6.54
CA ASN A 60 -1.25 4.28 -6.03
C ASN A 60 -2.50 5.18 -6.09
N LYS A 61 -2.42 6.34 -6.77
CA LYS A 61 -3.50 7.33 -6.86
C LYS A 61 -4.01 7.82 -5.49
N THR A 62 -3.14 7.80 -4.49
CA THR A 62 -3.42 8.17 -3.10
C THR A 62 -2.80 9.52 -2.80
N TYR A 63 -3.40 10.58 -3.31
CA TYR A 63 -2.84 11.93 -3.29
C TYR A 63 -2.79 12.58 -1.89
N ILE A 64 -3.48 12.00 -0.90
CA ILE A 64 -3.39 12.48 0.49
C ILE A 64 -1.96 12.43 1.03
N THR A 65 -1.11 11.54 0.49
CA THR A 65 0.30 11.46 0.88
C THR A 65 1.11 12.72 0.54
N LEU A 66 0.60 13.56 -0.36
CA LEU A 66 1.23 14.85 -0.69
C LEU A 66 1.20 15.82 0.49
N ILE A 67 0.37 15.57 1.51
CA ILE A 67 0.36 16.37 2.74
C ILE A 67 1.74 16.38 3.43
N ILE A 68 2.62 15.41 3.13
CA ILE A 68 3.98 15.41 3.66
C ILE A 68 4.76 16.68 3.32
N PHE A 69 4.43 17.32 2.19
CA PHE A 69 5.04 18.59 1.83
C PHE A 69 4.66 19.74 2.78
N ALA A 70 3.54 19.62 3.50
CA ALA A 70 3.19 20.58 4.53
C ALA A 70 4.20 20.60 5.69
N THR A 71 4.95 19.51 5.89
CA THR A 71 6.00 19.46 6.90
C THR A 71 7.16 20.41 6.59
N ILE A 72 7.33 20.82 5.33
CA ILE A 72 8.31 21.83 4.93
C ILE A 72 8.03 23.16 5.65
N LEU A 73 6.77 23.49 5.85
CA LEU A 73 6.36 24.74 6.53
C LEU A 73 6.76 24.75 8.01
N VAL A 74 6.88 23.59 8.64
CA VAL A 74 7.27 23.45 10.04
C VAL A 74 8.72 22.98 10.20
N ALA A 75 9.45 22.81 9.10
CA ALA A 75 10.85 22.38 9.09
C ALA A 75 11.80 23.37 9.78
N TRP A 76 11.37 24.61 9.97
CA TRP A 76 12.09 25.62 10.75
C TRP A 76 12.26 25.24 12.22
N ILE A 77 11.43 24.32 12.73
CA ILE A 77 11.54 23.77 14.08
C ILE A 77 12.11 22.36 13.95
N PRO A 78 13.44 22.15 14.14
CA PRO A 78 14.13 20.95 13.67
C PRO A 78 13.53 19.64 14.22
N ILE A 79 13.25 19.58 15.52
CA ILE A 79 12.74 18.38 16.20
C ILE A 79 11.26 18.14 15.84
N VAL A 80 10.46 19.20 15.85
CA VAL A 80 9.01 19.11 15.62
C VAL A 80 8.70 18.69 14.18
N GLY A 81 9.38 19.30 13.20
CA GLY A 81 9.22 18.94 11.79
C GLY A 81 9.56 17.48 11.52
N TRP A 82 10.64 16.98 12.12
CA TRP A 82 11.05 15.58 12.00
C TRP A 82 10.02 14.61 12.62
N LEU A 83 9.52 14.90 13.82
CA LEU A 83 8.51 14.09 14.51
C LEU A 83 7.19 14.04 13.74
N ILE A 84 6.74 15.17 13.20
CA ILE A 84 5.52 15.22 12.37
C ILE A 84 5.72 14.41 11.10
N SER A 85 6.85 14.55 10.42
CA SER A 85 7.15 13.78 9.20
C SER A 85 7.17 12.28 9.47
N LEU A 86 7.81 11.85 10.55
CA LEU A 86 7.84 10.44 10.96
C LEU A 86 6.44 9.93 11.29
N GLY A 87 5.64 10.71 12.02
CA GLY A 87 4.25 10.38 12.32
C GLY A 87 3.40 10.19 11.06
N LEU A 88 3.54 11.10 10.07
CA LEU A 88 2.87 10.97 8.78
C LEU A 88 3.32 9.73 8.01
N CYS A 89 4.62 9.43 7.97
CA CYS A 89 5.12 8.22 7.32
C CYS A 89 4.56 6.94 7.96
N ILE A 90 4.49 6.87 9.29
CA ILE A 90 3.88 5.75 10.01
C ILE A 90 2.38 5.65 9.65
N TRP A 91 1.67 6.76 9.64
CA TRP A 91 0.26 6.81 9.25
C TRP A 91 0.04 6.32 7.81
N PHE A 92 0.89 6.74 6.87
CA PHE A 92 0.85 6.25 5.49
C PHE A 92 1.13 4.74 5.42
N GLY A 93 2.08 4.25 6.23
CA GLY A 93 2.35 2.80 6.32
C GLY A 93 1.17 2.00 6.85
N THR A 94 0.45 2.51 7.83
CA THR A 94 -0.71 1.81 8.43
C THR A 94 -1.95 1.85 7.55
N LYS A 95 -2.21 2.95 6.85
CA LYS A 95 -3.39 3.16 6.01
C LYS A 95 -3.15 2.96 4.52
N GLY A 96 -1.90 2.84 4.10
CA GLY A 96 -1.53 2.81 2.70
C GLY A 96 -2.21 1.69 1.91
N ASN A 97 -2.27 0.48 2.45
CA ASN A 97 -2.93 -0.64 1.77
C ASN A 97 -4.42 -0.39 1.55
N GLU A 98 -5.13 0.16 2.55
CA GLU A 98 -6.53 0.51 2.42
C GLU A 98 -6.74 1.53 1.31
N TRP A 99 -5.98 2.62 1.33
CA TRP A 99 -6.07 3.68 0.33
C TRP A 99 -5.69 3.22 -1.07
N ALA A 100 -4.64 2.41 -1.20
CA ALA A 100 -4.24 1.88 -2.49
C ALA A 100 -5.32 0.99 -3.10
N TRP A 101 -5.94 0.15 -2.29
CA TRP A 101 -7.06 -0.70 -2.71
C TRP A 101 -8.28 0.11 -3.14
N GLN A 102 -8.63 1.15 -2.38
CA GLN A 102 -9.77 2.01 -2.64
C GLN A 102 -9.59 2.89 -3.89
N ASN A 103 -8.37 3.38 -4.12
CA ASN A 103 -8.09 4.40 -5.13
C ASN A 103 -7.61 3.83 -6.47
N LYS A 104 -7.13 2.60 -6.49
CA LYS A 104 -6.58 1.97 -7.69
C LYS A 104 -7.19 0.61 -7.94
N ARG A 105 -7.51 0.33 -9.22
CA ARG A 105 -8.00 -0.98 -9.64
C ARG A 105 -6.87 -1.99 -9.69
N PHE A 106 -7.06 -3.14 -9.03
CA PHE A 106 -6.18 -4.31 -9.09
C PHE A 106 -6.94 -5.51 -9.66
N GLU A 107 -6.24 -6.40 -10.34
CA GLU A 107 -6.86 -7.57 -10.97
C GLU A 107 -7.24 -8.63 -9.92
N SER A 108 -6.43 -8.76 -8.87
CA SER A 108 -6.61 -9.72 -7.78
C SER A 108 -5.91 -9.22 -6.51
N ILE A 109 -6.14 -9.90 -5.39
CA ILE A 109 -5.43 -9.65 -4.13
C ILE A 109 -3.95 -9.99 -4.27
N GLU A 110 -3.61 -11.08 -4.98
CA GLU A 110 -2.23 -11.46 -5.28
C GLU A 110 -1.51 -10.38 -6.07
N HIS A 111 -2.14 -9.86 -7.13
CA HIS A 111 -1.61 -8.74 -7.92
C HIS A 111 -1.38 -7.50 -7.06
N PHE A 112 -2.32 -7.18 -6.15
CA PHE A 112 -2.14 -6.10 -5.18
C PHE A 112 -0.91 -6.31 -4.31
N HIS A 113 -0.74 -7.49 -3.70
CA HIS A 113 0.40 -7.78 -2.83
C HIS A 113 1.73 -7.74 -3.58
N GLU A 114 1.80 -8.28 -4.80
CA GLU A 114 3.00 -8.19 -5.64
C GLU A 114 3.34 -6.74 -5.99
N TYR A 115 2.33 -5.95 -6.31
CA TYR A 115 2.51 -4.53 -6.63
C TYR A 115 3.03 -3.75 -5.41
N GLN A 116 2.44 -3.95 -4.23
CA GLN A 116 2.90 -3.30 -3.00
C GLN A 116 4.31 -3.79 -2.59
N LYS A 117 4.61 -5.06 -2.81
CA LYS A 117 5.95 -5.62 -2.56
C LYS A 117 7.02 -4.94 -3.42
N LYS A 118 6.74 -4.66 -4.67
CA LYS A 118 7.67 -3.91 -5.55
C LYS A 118 7.96 -2.51 -5.00
N TRP A 119 6.96 -1.83 -4.48
CA TRP A 119 7.14 -0.53 -3.82
C TRP A 119 7.98 -0.63 -2.55
N ALA A 120 7.75 -1.65 -1.73
CA ALA A 120 8.55 -1.88 -0.53
C ALA A 120 10.02 -2.16 -0.86
N ILE A 121 10.29 -2.97 -1.87
CA ILE A 121 11.65 -3.26 -2.35
C ILE A 121 12.31 -2.00 -2.87
N ALA A 122 11.63 -1.23 -3.73
CA ALA A 122 12.14 0.02 -4.27
C ALA A 122 12.49 1.02 -3.16
N GLY A 123 11.62 1.17 -2.18
CA GLY A 123 11.84 2.03 -1.02
C GLY A 123 13.04 1.59 -0.18
N THR A 124 13.16 0.30 0.08
CA THR A 124 14.30 -0.27 0.83
C THR A 124 15.61 -0.05 0.09
N VAL A 125 15.64 -0.32 -1.22
CA VAL A 125 16.84 -0.13 -2.05
C VAL A 125 17.26 1.34 -2.06
N LEU A 126 16.33 2.27 -2.28
CA LEU A 126 16.63 3.70 -2.27
C LEU A 126 17.14 4.17 -0.91
N TYR A 127 16.56 3.67 0.17
CA TYR A 127 17.00 3.99 1.53
C TYR A 127 18.43 3.50 1.80
N LEU A 128 18.75 2.25 1.44
CA LEU A 128 20.09 1.68 1.59
C LEU A 128 21.13 2.43 0.74
N VAL A 129 20.80 2.76 -0.50
CA VAL A 129 21.68 3.55 -1.36
C VAL A 129 21.94 4.93 -0.78
N SER A 130 20.91 5.57 -0.20
CA SER A 130 21.07 6.87 0.45
C SER A 130 21.98 6.82 1.66
N ILE A 131 21.92 5.74 2.45
CA ILE A 131 22.84 5.53 3.58
C ILE A 131 24.28 5.37 3.10
N ILE A 132 24.51 4.55 2.08
CA ILE A 132 25.85 4.30 1.51
C ILE A 132 26.45 5.61 1.00
N ILE A 133 25.71 6.40 0.23
CA ILE A 133 26.15 7.71 -0.26
C ILE A 133 26.44 8.67 0.90
N GLY A 134 25.60 8.66 1.96
CA GLY A 134 25.80 9.50 3.14
C GLY A 134 27.06 9.14 3.93
N ILE A 135 27.41 7.86 4.00
CA ILE A 135 28.65 7.39 4.65
C ILE A 135 29.87 7.81 3.81
N ASP A 136 29.82 7.60 2.50
CA ASP A 136 30.91 7.94 1.57
C ASP A 136 31.24 9.45 1.61
N ARG A 137 30.24 10.30 1.65
CA ARG A 137 30.44 11.76 1.79
C ARG A 137 31.11 12.14 3.11
N LYS A 138 30.85 11.44 4.19
CA LYS A 138 31.50 11.69 5.49
C LYS A 138 32.94 11.23 5.52
N SER A 139 33.31 10.25 4.73
CA SER A 139 34.69 9.73 4.65
C SER A 139 35.62 10.60 3.81
N VAL A 140 35.09 11.54 3.03
CA VAL A 140 35.89 12.44 2.14
C VAL A 140 36.21 13.80 2.82
N VAL A 141 35.68 14.04 4.02
CA VAL A 141 35.96 15.29 4.77
C VAL A 141 37.08 15.08 5.80
#